data_677984dc078fc4fbe3ebf4272f43a657
#
_entry.id   677984dc078fc4fbe3ebf4272f43a657
#
_cell.length_a   1.000
_cell.length_b   1.000
_cell.length_c   1.000
_cell.angle_alpha   90.00
_cell.angle_beta   90.00
_cell.angle_gamma   90.00
#
_symmetry.space_group_name_H-M   'P 1'
#
loop_
_entity.id
_entity.type
_entity.pdbx_description
1 polymer ?
#
loop_
_entity_poly.entity_id
_entity_poly.type
_entity_poly.pdbx_seq_one_letter_code
_entity_poly.pdbx_strand_id
1 'polypeptide(L)'
;PDVDECPYVEYYHFDREKVNGTYYPVSGTDWYYEGGFWSEMPDLNLANESLREELEEVSTFWIDLGVDGFRMDAALHFEENDVDFNTEALDWLYSYCTDLNPDFYMVSEVWANKATIADYYASGTPSMFNFDAADSEGKILNTARGTYKVANFVENMAGYQTDYAEENPDFIDAPFIANHDMERVANGLKKDANDMKMACGLLMMMNGSPFVYYGEEIGMSSSGKKDENKRLPMIWSDTDTTGITNGPVDADKDIVSAFAGVEQQLKDPYSILNYYKRAVRLRNENPEIARGEIEIVTELTEGNQA
;
A
#
# COMPACT_ATOMS: atom_id res chain seq x y z
N PRO A 1 -20.55 -9.59 -27.91
CA PRO A 1 -21.37 -8.62 -27.18
C PRO A 1 -22.11 -7.68 -28.14
N ASP A 2 -23.31 -7.30 -27.79
CA ASP A 2 -24.15 -6.41 -28.56
C ASP A 2 -24.65 -5.30 -27.61
N VAL A 3 -24.32 -4.05 -27.91
CA VAL A 3 -24.68 -2.89 -27.10
C VAL A 3 -26.19 -2.70 -26.99
N ASP A 4 -26.94 -3.05 -28.04
CA ASP A 4 -28.40 -2.99 -28.04
C ASP A 4 -29.04 -4.03 -27.07
N GLU A 5 -28.33 -5.11 -26.77
CA GLU A 5 -28.78 -6.14 -25.83
C GLU A 5 -28.22 -5.92 -24.40
N CYS A 6 -27.04 -5.31 -24.26
CA CYS A 6 -26.40 -5.02 -22.97
C CYS A 6 -25.61 -3.70 -23.03
N PRO A 7 -26.10 -2.60 -22.44
CA PRO A 7 -25.44 -1.29 -22.50
C PRO A 7 -24.08 -1.26 -21.78
N TYR A 8 -23.82 -2.23 -20.88
CA TYR A 8 -22.56 -2.32 -20.12
C TYR A 8 -21.43 -3.03 -20.85
N VAL A 9 -21.65 -3.48 -22.09
CA VAL A 9 -20.61 -4.17 -22.86
C VAL A 9 -19.38 -3.29 -23.06
N GLU A 10 -19.56 -1.99 -23.32
CA GLU A 10 -18.47 -1.04 -23.53
C GLU A 10 -17.72 -0.63 -22.26
N TYR A 11 -18.19 -1.07 -21.08
CA TYR A 11 -17.50 -0.87 -19.81
C TYR A 11 -16.30 -1.80 -19.62
N TYR A 12 -16.12 -2.76 -20.54
CA TYR A 12 -15.05 -3.76 -20.51
C TYR A 12 -14.38 -3.86 -21.88
N HIS A 13 -13.16 -4.35 -21.89
CA HIS A 13 -12.43 -4.64 -23.13
C HIS A 13 -12.80 -6.02 -23.67
N PHE A 14 -13.37 -6.07 -24.89
CA PHE A 14 -13.70 -7.30 -25.59
C PHE A 14 -13.00 -7.37 -26.94
N ASP A 15 -12.53 -8.56 -27.33
CA ASP A 15 -12.00 -8.84 -28.67
C ASP A 15 -12.47 -10.20 -29.19
N ARG A 16 -12.46 -10.38 -30.52
CA ARG A 16 -12.72 -11.68 -31.17
C ARG A 16 -11.48 -12.54 -31.29
N GLU A 17 -10.33 -11.97 -31.05
CA GLU A 17 -9.06 -12.66 -31.03
C GLU A 17 -8.46 -12.59 -29.62
N LYS A 18 -7.76 -13.64 -29.25
CA LYS A 18 -6.98 -13.62 -28.00
C LYS A 18 -5.74 -12.76 -28.23
N VAL A 19 -5.83 -11.46 -27.85
CA VAL A 19 -4.80 -10.47 -28.11
C VAL A 19 -3.49 -10.81 -27.39
N ASN A 20 -3.59 -11.32 -26.14
CA ASN A 20 -2.44 -11.71 -25.33
C ASN A 20 -2.81 -12.76 -24.28
N GLY A 21 -1.95 -13.00 -23.29
CA GLY A 21 -2.16 -13.96 -22.20
C GLY A 21 -3.27 -13.60 -21.21
N THR A 22 -3.74 -12.36 -21.21
CA THR A 22 -4.71 -11.80 -20.25
C THR A 22 -6.16 -11.81 -20.75
N TYR A 23 -6.42 -12.30 -21.96
CA TYR A 23 -7.76 -12.42 -22.54
C TYR A 23 -8.35 -13.81 -22.31
N TYR A 24 -9.57 -13.86 -21.77
CA TYR A 24 -10.30 -15.08 -21.41
C TYR A 24 -11.58 -15.24 -22.25
N PRO A 25 -11.96 -16.48 -22.60
CA PRO A 25 -13.13 -16.71 -23.46
C PRO A 25 -14.45 -16.41 -22.73
N VAL A 26 -15.35 -15.75 -23.43
CA VAL A 26 -16.76 -15.62 -23.00
C VAL A 26 -17.49 -16.89 -23.37
N SER A 27 -17.95 -17.64 -22.38
CA SER A 27 -18.57 -18.95 -22.57
C SER A 27 -19.74 -18.92 -23.56
N GLY A 28 -19.72 -19.81 -24.56
CA GLY A 28 -20.77 -19.94 -25.57
C GLY A 28 -20.72 -18.90 -26.71
N THR A 29 -19.65 -18.12 -26.81
CA THR A 29 -19.45 -17.12 -27.85
C THR A 29 -18.07 -17.25 -28.49
N ASP A 30 -17.78 -16.42 -29.51
CA ASP A 30 -16.47 -16.25 -30.13
C ASP A 30 -15.72 -15.01 -29.60
N TRP A 31 -16.15 -14.48 -28.46
CA TRP A 31 -15.55 -13.31 -27.81
C TRP A 31 -14.63 -13.68 -26.68
N TYR A 32 -13.67 -12.80 -26.43
CA TYR A 32 -12.78 -12.79 -25.26
C TYR A 32 -12.94 -11.46 -24.53
N TYR A 33 -12.75 -11.47 -23.22
CA TYR A 33 -12.65 -10.25 -22.39
C TYR A 33 -11.28 -10.18 -21.74
N GLU A 34 -10.82 -8.96 -21.46
CA GLU A 34 -9.60 -8.72 -20.74
C GLU A 34 -9.77 -8.94 -19.23
N GLY A 35 -8.74 -9.53 -18.60
CA GLY A 35 -8.66 -9.76 -17.16
C GLY A 35 -7.19 -9.88 -16.77
N GLY A 36 -6.51 -8.76 -16.54
CA GLY A 36 -5.07 -8.68 -16.31
C GLY A 36 -4.57 -9.57 -15.19
N PHE A 37 -5.34 -9.69 -14.11
CA PHE A 37 -4.98 -10.52 -12.96
C PHE A 37 -5.44 -11.98 -13.14
N TRP A 38 -6.72 -12.22 -13.40
CA TRP A 38 -7.25 -13.55 -13.63
C TRP A 38 -8.66 -13.52 -14.25
N SER A 39 -9.15 -14.70 -14.69
CA SER A 39 -10.42 -14.84 -15.40
C SER A 39 -11.69 -14.39 -14.65
N GLU A 40 -11.64 -14.20 -13.36
CA GLU A 40 -12.79 -13.74 -12.55
C GLU A 40 -12.72 -12.25 -12.22
N MET A 41 -11.72 -11.56 -12.74
CA MET A 41 -11.50 -10.12 -12.58
C MET A 41 -11.39 -9.45 -13.96
N PRO A 42 -12.52 -9.23 -14.68
CA PRO A 42 -12.50 -8.51 -15.93
C PRO A 42 -12.13 -7.04 -15.71
N ASP A 43 -11.24 -6.52 -16.54
CA ASP A 43 -10.76 -5.15 -16.44
C ASP A 43 -11.81 -4.16 -16.98
N LEU A 44 -11.93 -3.03 -16.27
CA LEU A 44 -12.81 -1.93 -16.65
C LEU A 44 -12.15 -1.06 -17.72
N ASN A 45 -12.93 -0.68 -18.74
CA ASN A 45 -12.50 0.25 -19.76
C ASN A 45 -12.64 1.70 -19.28
N LEU A 46 -11.62 2.21 -18.58
CA LEU A 46 -11.60 3.58 -18.06
C LEU A 46 -11.54 4.67 -19.16
N ALA A 47 -11.39 4.30 -20.42
CA ALA A 47 -11.56 5.24 -21.54
C ALA A 47 -13.04 5.51 -21.87
N ASN A 48 -13.98 4.73 -21.34
CA ASN A 48 -15.41 4.90 -21.58
C ASN A 48 -16.01 5.99 -20.69
N GLU A 49 -16.53 7.06 -21.31
CA GLU A 49 -17.11 8.21 -20.59
C GLU A 49 -18.30 7.82 -19.70
N SER A 50 -19.18 6.93 -20.15
CA SER A 50 -20.35 6.51 -19.35
C SER A 50 -19.93 5.68 -18.14
N LEU A 51 -18.85 4.88 -18.24
CA LEU A 51 -18.29 4.21 -17.07
C LEU A 51 -17.70 5.20 -16.07
N ARG A 52 -17.01 6.25 -16.56
CA ARG A 52 -16.49 7.31 -15.68
C ARG A 52 -17.63 8.02 -14.93
N GLU A 53 -18.73 8.33 -15.61
CA GLU A 53 -19.94 8.92 -14.97
C GLU A 53 -20.48 8.02 -13.85
N GLU A 54 -20.55 6.71 -14.05
CA GLU A 54 -20.98 5.75 -13.01
C GLU A 54 -20.00 5.72 -11.82
N LEU A 55 -18.69 5.79 -12.08
CA LEU A 55 -17.67 5.83 -11.02
C LEU A 55 -17.70 7.16 -10.25
N GLU A 56 -18.04 8.25 -10.89
CA GLU A 56 -18.32 9.54 -10.26
C GLU A 56 -19.53 9.46 -9.32
N GLU A 57 -20.63 8.83 -9.77
CA GLU A 57 -21.81 8.61 -8.92
C GLU A 57 -21.49 7.72 -7.71
N VAL A 58 -20.69 6.66 -7.90
CA VAL A 58 -20.20 5.79 -6.80
C VAL A 58 -19.35 6.61 -5.81
N SER A 59 -18.46 7.46 -6.32
CA SER A 59 -17.61 8.31 -5.49
C SER A 59 -18.43 9.32 -4.68
N THR A 60 -19.39 9.97 -5.34
CA THR A 60 -20.34 10.89 -4.70
C THR A 60 -21.11 10.21 -3.56
N PHE A 61 -21.61 8.99 -3.81
CA PHE A 61 -22.32 8.22 -2.80
C PHE A 61 -21.50 8.02 -1.52
N TRP A 62 -20.21 7.65 -1.65
CA TRP A 62 -19.35 7.42 -0.50
C TRP A 62 -18.92 8.70 0.20
N ILE A 63 -18.65 9.77 -0.56
CA ILE A 63 -18.29 11.09 -0.02
C ILE A 63 -19.49 11.67 0.77
N ASP A 64 -20.72 11.55 0.25
CA ASP A 64 -21.94 11.98 0.93
C ASP A 64 -22.20 11.21 2.24
N LEU A 65 -21.71 9.96 2.33
CA LEU A 65 -21.74 9.17 3.58
C LEU A 65 -20.62 9.58 4.57
N GLY A 66 -19.72 10.48 4.18
CA GLY A 66 -18.63 10.99 5.03
C GLY A 66 -17.31 10.26 4.89
N VAL A 67 -17.05 9.64 3.74
CA VAL A 67 -15.71 9.10 3.40
C VAL A 67 -14.82 10.27 2.98
N ASP A 68 -13.63 10.37 3.59
CA ASP A 68 -12.68 11.46 3.40
C ASP A 68 -11.55 11.11 2.41
N GLY A 69 -11.56 9.91 1.84
CA GLY A 69 -10.51 9.51 0.89
C GLY A 69 -10.65 8.10 0.36
N PHE A 70 -9.90 7.80 -0.71
CA PHE A 70 -9.84 6.49 -1.34
C PHE A 70 -8.41 5.96 -1.43
N ARG A 71 -8.28 4.63 -1.33
CA ARG A 71 -7.13 3.89 -1.81
C ARG A 71 -7.45 3.36 -3.20
N MET A 72 -6.65 3.75 -4.17
CA MET A 72 -6.77 3.26 -5.54
C MET A 72 -5.98 1.98 -5.70
N ASP A 73 -6.71 0.89 -5.90
CA ASP A 73 -6.14 -0.45 -6.10
C ASP A 73 -5.49 -0.55 -7.47
N ALA A 74 -4.33 -1.21 -7.53
CA ALA A 74 -3.67 -1.61 -8.77
C ALA A 74 -3.57 -0.50 -9.84
N ALA A 75 -3.29 0.75 -9.45
CA ALA A 75 -3.26 1.88 -10.37
C ALA A 75 -2.23 1.74 -11.51
N LEU A 76 -1.22 0.90 -11.33
CA LEU A 76 -0.26 0.52 -12.37
C LEU A 76 -0.90 -0.24 -13.54
N HIS A 77 -2.06 -0.83 -13.32
CA HIS A 77 -2.73 -1.77 -14.21
C HIS A 77 -4.10 -1.28 -14.71
N PHE A 78 -4.39 0.02 -14.63
CA PHE A 78 -5.62 0.58 -15.26
C PHE A 78 -5.58 0.41 -16.78
N GLU A 79 -4.42 0.66 -17.39
CA GLU A 79 -4.07 0.27 -18.75
C GLU A 79 -2.61 -0.22 -18.73
N GLU A 80 -2.38 -1.45 -19.22
CA GLU A 80 -1.06 -2.07 -19.16
C GLU A 80 0.01 -1.29 -19.96
N ASN A 81 1.08 -0.91 -19.28
CA ASN A 81 2.22 -0.17 -19.83
C ASN A 81 1.89 1.23 -20.38
N ASP A 82 0.77 1.83 -19.99
CA ASP A 82 0.41 3.20 -20.37
C ASP A 82 0.36 4.12 -19.13
N VAL A 83 1.53 4.67 -18.78
CA VAL A 83 1.67 5.58 -17.63
C VAL A 83 0.87 6.87 -17.83
N ASP A 84 0.85 7.39 -19.07
CA ASP A 84 0.13 8.64 -19.38
C ASP A 84 -1.37 8.46 -19.19
N PHE A 85 -1.94 7.37 -19.65
CA PHE A 85 -3.34 7.02 -19.42
C PHE A 85 -3.65 6.82 -17.94
N ASN A 86 -2.83 6.05 -17.23
CA ASN A 86 -3.05 5.74 -15.83
C ASN A 86 -3.00 6.98 -14.93
N THR A 87 -2.07 7.90 -15.21
CA THR A 87 -1.97 9.17 -14.48
C THR A 87 -3.13 10.11 -14.82
N GLU A 88 -3.59 10.14 -16.07
CA GLU A 88 -4.80 10.89 -16.46
C GLU A 88 -6.05 10.36 -15.75
N ALA A 89 -6.20 9.03 -15.68
CA ALA A 89 -7.35 8.42 -15.01
C ALA A 89 -7.34 8.72 -13.49
N LEU A 90 -6.17 8.76 -12.87
CA LEU A 90 -6.03 9.17 -11.45
C LEU A 90 -6.36 10.65 -11.26
N ASP A 91 -5.83 11.54 -12.12
CA ASP A 91 -6.11 12.98 -12.08
C ASP A 91 -7.60 13.27 -12.24
N TRP A 92 -8.24 12.64 -13.23
CA TRP A 92 -9.69 12.76 -13.43
C TRP A 92 -10.48 12.45 -12.15
N LEU A 93 -10.26 11.26 -11.55
CA LEU A 93 -11.05 10.86 -10.40
C LEU A 93 -10.70 11.68 -9.14
N TYR A 94 -9.43 12.01 -8.95
CA TYR A 94 -8.99 12.84 -7.83
C TYR A 94 -9.56 14.25 -7.92
N SER A 95 -9.52 14.87 -9.10
CA SER A 95 -10.10 16.19 -9.37
C SER A 95 -11.60 16.20 -9.09
N TYR A 96 -12.33 15.19 -9.57
CA TYR A 96 -13.76 15.05 -9.29
C TYR A 96 -14.05 14.96 -7.77
N CYS A 97 -13.31 14.11 -7.05
CA CYS A 97 -13.49 13.95 -5.61
C CYS A 97 -13.16 15.21 -4.81
N THR A 98 -12.12 15.97 -5.21
CA THR A 98 -11.73 17.23 -4.55
C THR A 98 -12.69 18.38 -4.84
N ASP A 99 -13.37 18.37 -5.96
CA ASP A 99 -14.47 19.30 -6.23
C ASP A 99 -15.66 19.10 -5.27
N LEU A 100 -15.89 17.85 -4.83
CA LEU A 100 -16.92 17.53 -3.84
C LEU A 100 -16.45 17.77 -2.40
N ASN A 101 -15.21 17.39 -2.08
CA ASN A 101 -14.59 17.56 -0.77
C ASN A 101 -13.14 18.07 -0.94
N PRO A 102 -12.88 19.37 -0.73
CA PRO A 102 -11.53 19.94 -0.92
C PRO A 102 -10.43 19.33 -0.03
N ASP A 103 -10.80 18.64 1.06
CA ASP A 103 -9.87 17.95 1.96
C ASP A 103 -9.74 16.46 1.63
N PHE A 104 -10.25 16.03 0.45
CA PHE A 104 -10.25 14.62 0.05
C PHE A 104 -8.82 14.09 -0.12
N TYR A 105 -8.54 12.94 0.48
CA TYR A 105 -7.23 12.28 0.40
C TYR A 105 -7.26 11.06 -0.53
N MET A 106 -6.32 10.97 -1.44
CA MET A 106 -6.16 9.79 -2.30
C MET A 106 -4.76 9.21 -2.15
N VAL A 107 -4.68 7.89 -1.98
CA VAL A 107 -3.42 7.14 -2.00
C VAL A 107 -3.52 6.00 -3.00
N SER A 108 -2.55 5.90 -3.92
CA SER A 108 -2.60 4.93 -5.01
C SER A 108 -1.59 3.81 -4.82
N GLU A 109 -2.01 2.61 -5.20
CA GLU A 109 -1.13 1.45 -5.27
C GLU A 109 -0.44 1.39 -6.62
N VAL A 110 0.81 1.85 -6.62
CA VAL A 110 1.74 1.72 -7.74
C VAL A 110 2.86 0.80 -7.30
N TRP A 111 2.69 -0.50 -7.50
CA TRP A 111 3.66 -1.51 -7.06
C TRP A 111 4.87 -1.55 -8.00
N ALA A 112 5.76 -0.61 -7.81
CA ALA A 112 6.90 -0.40 -8.70
C ALA A 112 8.14 0.13 -7.94
N ASN A 113 9.21 0.36 -8.67
CA ASN A 113 10.40 1.03 -8.16
C ASN A 113 10.18 2.56 -8.03
N LYS A 114 11.13 3.23 -7.35
CA LYS A 114 11.08 4.67 -7.06
C LYS A 114 10.82 5.54 -8.30
N ALA A 115 11.46 5.25 -9.43
CA ALA A 115 11.31 6.08 -10.63
C ALA A 115 9.89 6.00 -11.20
N THR A 116 9.35 4.79 -11.33
CA THR A 116 7.97 4.61 -11.78
C THR A 116 6.96 5.23 -10.79
N ILE A 117 7.19 5.10 -9.47
CA ILE A 117 6.33 5.77 -8.47
C ILE A 117 6.37 7.29 -8.65
N ALA A 118 7.55 7.88 -8.94
CA ALA A 118 7.68 9.30 -9.22
C ALA A 118 6.82 9.72 -10.43
N ASP A 119 6.90 8.98 -11.54
CA ASP A 119 6.09 9.26 -12.75
C ASP A 119 4.58 9.38 -12.43
N TYR A 120 4.07 8.57 -11.50
CA TYR A 120 2.65 8.60 -11.11
C TYR A 120 2.26 9.82 -10.29
N TYR A 121 3.19 10.49 -9.62
CA TYR A 121 2.89 11.76 -8.95
C TYR A 121 2.51 12.88 -9.93
N ALA A 122 2.84 12.76 -11.23
CA ALA A 122 2.37 13.66 -12.28
C ALA A 122 0.84 13.70 -12.42
N SER A 123 0.11 12.70 -11.87
CA SER A 123 -1.35 12.72 -11.77
C SER A 123 -1.91 13.80 -10.85
N GLY A 124 -1.07 14.50 -10.07
CA GLY A 124 -1.54 15.46 -9.06
C GLY A 124 -2.14 14.83 -7.80
N THR A 125 -2.31 13.50 -7.75
CA THR A 125 -2.77 12.83 -6.52
C THR A 125 -1.73 12.98 -5.40
N PRO A 126 -2.15 13.17 -4.15
CA PRO A 126 -1.23 13.53 -3.07
C PRO A 126 -0.29 12.40 -2.67
N SER A 127 -0.69 11.13 -2.81
CA SER A 127 0.10 10.02 -2.26
C SER A 127 0.14 8.79 -3.14
N MET A 128 1.34 8.19 -3.18
CA MET A 128 1.59 6.84 -3.69
C MET A 128 2.19 5.99 -2.58
N PHE A 129 1.78 4.73 -2.46
CA PHE A 129 2.45 3.79 -1.54
C PHE A 129 3.90 3.58 -1.95
N ASN A 130 4.83 3.77 -1.03
CA ASN A 130 6.27 3.67 -1.30
C ASN A 130 6.73 2.20 -1.29
N PHE A 131 6.43 1.48 -2.37
CA PHE A 131 6.83 0.07 -2.55
C PHE A 131 8.35 -0.12 -2.64
N ASP A 132 9.10 0.89 -3.05
CA ASP A 132 10.56 0.83 -3.12
C ASP A 132 11.20 0.72 -1.71
N ALA A 133 10.52 1.21 -0.69
CA ALA A 133 10.93 1.09 0.72
C ALA A 133 10.39 -0.17 1.41
N ALA A 134 9.31 -0.75 0.90
CA ALA A 134 8.50 -1.80 1.51
C ALA A 134 8.95 -3.22 1.16
N ASP A 135 8.25 -4.23 1.78
CA ASP A 135 8.42 -5.67 1.58
C ASP A 135 9.70 -6.27 2.16
N SER A 136 9.77 -7.59 2.08
CA SER A 136 10.88 -8.41 2.60
C SER A 136 12.23 -8.10 1.95
N GLU A 137 12.24 -7.64 0.73
CA GLU A 137 13.41 -7.18 -0.03
C GLU A 137 13.56 -5.65 -0.03
N GLY A 138 12.62 -4.95 0.61
CA GLY A 138 12.62 -3.49 0.69
C GLY A 138 13.72 -2.92 1.59
N LYS A 139 13.96 -1.63 1.42
CA LYS A 139 15.08 -0.94 2.07
C LYS A 139 14.92 -0.85 3.58
N ILE A 140 13.68 -0.73 4.10
CA ILE A 140 13.42 -0.66 5.55
C ILE A 140 13.86 -1.96 6.22
N LEU A 141 13.36 -3.12 5.76
CA LEU A 141 13.69 -4.40 6.37
C LEU A 141 15.16 -4.77 6.18
N ASN A 142 15.73 -4.50 5.03
CA ASN A 142 17.14 -4.79 4.79
C ASN A 142 18.07 -3.91 5.63
N THR A 143 17.68 -2.67 5.91
CA THR A 143 18.42 -1.79 6.84
C THR A 143 18.31 -2.31 8.27
N ALA A 144 17.11 -2.68 8.72
CA ALA A 144 16.89 -3.24 10.05
C ALA A 144 17.69 -4.53 10.29
N ARG A 145 17.82 -5.40 9.28
CA ARG A 145 18.66 -6.60 9.31
C ARG A 145 20.17 -6.32 9.23
N GLY A 146 20.59 -5.10 8.93
CA GLY A 146 22.00 -4.75 8.65
C GLY A 146 22.54 -5.26 7.32
N THR A 147 21.68 -5.68 6.39
CA THR A 147 22.07 -6.12 5.03
C THR A 147 22.11 -4.98 4.02
N TYR A 148 21.45 -3.87 4.32
CA TYR A 148 21.52 -2.63 3.57
C TYR A 148 22.17 -1.54 4.43
N LYS A 149 23.07 -0.74 3.84
CA LYS A 149 23.79 0.28 4.59
C LYS A 149 22.87 1.43 5.00
N VAL A 150 22.99 1.86 6.25
CA VAL A 150 22.21 3.00 6.77
C VAL A 150 22.44 4.27 5.96
N ALA A 151 23.67 4.54 5.54
CA ALA A 151 23.99 5.68 4.67
C ALA A 151 23.17 5.67 3.37
N ASN A 152 23.09 4.52 2.69
CA ASN A 152 22.29 4.39 1.47
C ASN A 152 20.80 4.52 1.76
N PHE A 153 20.33 4.09 2.94
CA PHE A 153 18.93 4.29 3.33
C PHE A 153 18.60 5.77 3.45
N VAL A 154 19.45 6.56 4.12
CA VAL A 154 19.27 8.01 4.26
C VAL A 154 19.33 8.73 2.91
N GLU A 155 20.25 8.32 2.02
CA GLU A 155 20.32 8.83 0.63
C GLU A 155 19.02 8.55 -0.14
N ASN A 156 18.43 7.35 0.05
CA ASN A 156 17.13 7.05 -0.57
C ASN A 156 15.99 7.89 -0.01
N MET A 157 15.95 8.11 1.31
CA MET A 157 14.93 8.99 1.92
C MET A 157 14.98 10.40 1.35
N ALA A 158 16.17 11.00 1.25
CA ALA A 158 16.35 12.29 0.61
C ALA A 158 15.99 12.25 -0.88
N GLY A 159 16.32 11.15 -1.56
CA GLY A 159 15.99 10.94 -2.96
C GLY A 159 14.49 10.79 -3.22
N TYR A 160 13.71 10.15 -2.32
CA TYR A 160 12.25 10.13 -2.44
C TYR A 160 11.68 11.55 -2.39
N GLN A 161 12.11 12.34 -1.40
CA GLN A 161 11.65 13.71 -1.26
C GLN A 161 11.95 14.56 -2.50
N THR A 162 13.14 14.43 -3.09
CA THR A 162 13.53 15.18 -4.27
C THR A 162 12.76 14.73 -5.51
N ASP A 163 12.77 13.43 -5.81
CA ASP A 163 12.23 12.90 -7.05
C ASP A 163 10.70 13.06 -7.10
N TYR A 164 10.00 12.86 -5.97
CA TYR A 164 8.55 13.00 -5.92
C TYR A 164 8.12 14.47 -5.96
N ALA A 165 8.89 15.38 -5.35
CA ALA A 165 8.62 16.82 -5.39
C ALA A 165 8.86 17.44 -6.77
N GLU A 166 9.70 16.84 -7.63
CA GLU A 166 9.87 17.27 -9.02
C GLU A 166 8.60 17.08 -9.83
N GLU A 167 7.83 16.01 -9.57
CA GLU A 167 6.57 15.70 -10.28
C GLU A 167 5.36 16.36 -9.60
N ASN A 168 5.30 16.34 -8.28
CA ASN A 168 4.23 16.96 -7.48
C ASN A 168 4.80 17.67 -6.24
N PRO A 169 4.91 19.00 -6.23
CA PRO A 169 5.43 19.75 -5.07
C PRO A 169 4.63 19.56 -3.79
N ASP A 170 3.35 19.19 -3.90
CA ASP A 170 2.44 18.97 -2.77
C ASP A 170 2.34 17.48 -2.38
N PHE A 171 3.24 16.63 -2.87
CA PHE A 171 3.24 15.20 -2.57
C PHE A 171 3.31 14.90 -1.06
N ILE A 172 2.69 13.81 -0.67
CA ILE A 172 2.78 13.23 0.66
C ILE A 172 3.20 11.78 0.50
N ASP A 173 4.46 11.45 0.77
CA ASP A 173 4.92 10.04 0.70
C ASP A 173 4.07 9.15 1.61
N ALA A 174 3.75 7.94 1.17
CA ALA A 174 3.02 6.95 1.94
C ALA A 174 3.90 5.72 2.23
N PRO A 175 4.94 5.87 3.10
CA PRO A 175 5.82 4.75 3.42
C PRO A 175 5.10 3.70 4.26
N PHE A 176 5.44 2.44 4.04
CA PHE A 176 4.93 1.29 4.78
C PHE A 176 5.97 0.17 4.75
N ILE A 177 5.76 -0.91 5.51
CA ILE A 177 6.67 -2.06 5.49
C ILE A 177 6.00 -3.29 4.88
N ALA A 178 4.76 -3.57 5.27
CA ALA A 178 3.98 -4.68 4.75
C ALA A 178 2.50 -4.29 4.58
N ASN A 179 1.79 -5.06 3.78
CA ASN A 179 0.36 -4.95 3.58
C ASN A 179 -0.32 -6.33 3.57
N HIS A 180 -1.58 -6.40 3.16
CA HIS A 180 -2.37 -7.62 3.11
C HIS A 180 -1.95 -8.60 2.00
N ASP A 181 -1.11 -8.18 1.06
CA ASP A 181 -0.59 -8.99 -0.06
C ASP A 181 0.88 -9.40 0.12
N MET A 182 1.53 -8.88 1.16
CA MET A 182 2.93 -9.14 1.48
C MET A 182 3.11 -10.04 2.70
N GLU A 183 4.29 -10.63 2.82
CA GLU A 183 4.68 -11.34 4.03
C GLU A 183 4.72 -10.38 5.23
N ARG A 184 4.21 -10.82 6.38
CA ARG A 184 4.24 -9.98 7.60
C ARG A 184 5.67 -9.69 8.06
N VAL A 185 5.89 -8.48 8.55
CA VAL A 185 7.20 -7.96 8.99
C VAL A 185 7.95 -8.93 9.92
N ALA A 186 7.25 -9.54 10.88
CA ALA A 186 7.86 -10.49 11.80
C ALA A 186 8.53 -11.68 11.11
N ASN A 187 7.95 -12.18 10.01
CA ASN A 187 8.55 -13.26 9.24
C ASN A 187 9.80 -12.79 8.50
N GLY A 188 9.70 -11.66 7.81
CA GLY A 188 10.80 -11.03 7.11
C GLY A 188 12.00 -10.75 8.02
N LEU A 189 11.77 -10.40 9.29
CA LEU A 189 12.79 -10.16 10.30
C LEU A 189 13.09 -11.38 11.18
N LYS A 190 12.72 -12.60 10.74
CA LYS A 190 13.00 -13.86 11.46
C LYS A 190 12.50 -13.85 12.91
N LYS A 191 11.47 -13.07 13.19
CA LYS A 191 10.86 -12.89 14.50
C LYS A 191 11.82 -12.32 15.56
N ASP A 192 12.77 -11.49 15.17
CA ASP A 192 13.64 -10.77 16.09
C ASP A 192 12.96 -9.46 16.54
N ALA A 193 12.77 -9.30 17.86
CA ALA A 193 12.08 -8.15 18.43
C ALA A 193 12.87 -6.84 18.31
N ASN A 194 14.19 -6.88 18.26
CA ASN A 194 15.01 -5.68 18.12
C ASN A 194 14.99 -5.19 16.68
N ASP A 195 15.08 -6.11 15.71
CA ASP A 195 14.97 -5.77 14.29
C ASP A 195 13.57 -5.21 13.96
N MET A 196 12.50 -5.75 14.58
CA MET A 196 11.15 -5.20 14.45
C MET A 196 11.04 -3.78 15.00
N LYS A 197 11.65 -3.49 16.14
CA LYS A 197 11.69 -2.14 16.71
C LYS A 197 12.53 -1.21 15.84
N MET A 198 13.64 -1.70 15.27
CA MET A 198 14.45 -0.92 14.34
C MET A 198 13.65 -0.58 13.07
N ALA A 199 12.96 -1.55 12.47
CA ALA A 199 12.13 -1.32 11.29
C ALA A 199 11.01 -0.30 11.57
N CYS A 200 10.34 -0.40 12.73
CA CYS A 200 9.39 0.62 13.19
C CYS A 200 10.03 2.00 13.32
N GLY A 201 11.23 2.08 13.92
CA GLY A 201 11.94 3.34 14.07
C GLY A 201 12.27 3.99 12.72
N LEU A 202 12.76 3.19 11.77
CA LEU A 202 13.04 3.65 10.40
C LEU A 202 11.78 4.17 9.73
N LEU A 203 10.68 3.39 9.75
CA LEU A 203 9.40 3.79 9.16
C LEU A 203 8.88 5.10 9.76
N MET A 204 8.89 5.24 11.10
CA MET A 204 8.36 6.41 11.78
C MET A 204 9.23 7.67 11.59
N MET A 205 10.47 7.53 11.13
CA MET A 205 11.36 8.65 10.79
C MET A 205 11.31 9.06 9.32
N MET A 206 10.61 8.33 8.45
CA MET A 206 10.40 8.73 7.05
C MET A 206 9.41 9.90 6.96
N ASN A 207 9.53 10.73 5.93
CA ASN A 207 8.55 11.80 5.62
C ASN A 207 7.18 11.21 5.24
N GLY A 208 6.18 12.08 5.13
CA GLY A 208 4.85 11.76 4.66
C GLY A 208 3.93 11.15 5.71
N SER A 209 3.09 10.22 5.30
CA SER A 209 2.08 9.54 6.13
C SER A 209 2.36 8.03 6.19
N PRO A 210 3.05 7.53 7.23
CA PRO A 210 3.38 6.10 7.32
C PRO A 210 2.13 5.26 7.58
N PHE A 211 2.04 4.14 6.85
CA PHE A 211 0.99 3.14 7.03
C PHE A 211 1.54 1.94 7.81
N VAL A 212 0.78 1.49 8.80
CA VAL A 212 1.10 0.31 9.62
C VAL A 212 0.06 -0.76 9.34
N TYR A 213 0.48 -1.92 8.85
CA TYR A 213 -0.42 -3.04 8.66
C TYR A 213 -0.79 -3.64 10.03
N TYR A 214 -2.09 -3.83 10.30
CA TYR A 214 -2.57 -4.29 11.60
C TYR A 214 -1.84 -5.56 12.06
N GLY A 215 -1.48 -5.60 13.34
CA GLY A 215 -0.73 -6.69 13.94
C GLY A 215 0.79 -6.61 13.75
N GLU A 216 1.28 -5.70 12.91
CA GLU A 216 2.71 -5.40 12.80
C GLU A 216 3.25 -4.90 14.13
N GLU A 217 2.50 -4.02 14.80
CA GLU A 217 2.82 -3.40 16.08
C GLU A 217 2.92 -4.40 17.25
N ILE A 218 2.41 -5.61 17.07
CA ILE A 218 2.55 -6.71 18.07
C ILE A 218 3.37 -7.89 17.54
N GLY A 219 3.91 -7.79 16.33
CA GLY A 219 4.73 -8.83 15.72
C GLY A 219 3.96 -10.07 15.28
N MET A 220 2.74 -9.91 14.78
CA MET A 220 1.98 -11.01 14.18
C MET A 220 2.75 -11.66 13.04
N SER A 221 2.67 -12.97 12.97
CA SER A 221 3.33 -13.79 11.96
C SER A 221 2.34 -14.25 10.88
N SER A 222 2.86 -14.54 9.70
CA SER A 222 2.18 -15.30 8.64
C SER A 222 2.94 -16.60 8.35
N SER A 223 2.44 -17.42 7.45
CA SER A 223 3.19 -18.56 6.90
C SER A 223 2.85 -18.82 5.44
N GLY A 224 3.86 -19.27 4.69
CA GLY A 224 3.70 -19.63 3.29
C GLY A 224 3.28 -18.48 2.39
N LYS A 225 2.82 -18.82 1.18
CA LYS A 225 2.46 -17.85 0.13
C LYS A 225 0.97 -17.52 0.08
N LYS A 226 0.13 -18.19 0.90
CA LYS A 226 -1.31 -17.95 0.89
C LYS A 226 -1.65 -16.58 1.44
N ASP A 227 -2.49 -15.85 0.75
CA ASP A 227 -2.95 -14.52 1.18
C ASP A 227 -3.76 -14.59 2.46
N GLU A 228 -4.56 -15.64 2.64
CA GLU A 228 -5.33 -15.89 3.85
C GLU A 228 -4.44 -15.92 5.11
N ASN A 229 -3.22 -16.44 4.98
CA ASN A 229 -2.27 -16.50 6.09
C ASN A 229 -1.69 -15.14 6.49
N LYS A 230 -1.76 -14.15 5.59
CA LYS A 230 -1.34 -12.77 5.84
C LYS A 230 -2.44 -11.96 6.53
N ARG A 231 -3.71 -12.42 6.45
CA ARG A 231 -4.95 -11.72 6.86
C ARG A 231 -5.61 -12.35 8.09
N LEU A 232 -4.80 -12.95 8.99
CA LEU A 232 -5.28 -13.60 10.21
C LEU A 232 -5.87 -12.58 11.19
N PRO A 233 -6.82 -12.99 12.05
CA PRO A 233 -7.39 -12.12 13.07
C PRO A 233 -6.35 -11.53 13.99
N MET A 234 -6.61 -10.30 14.47
CA MET A 234 -5.77 -9.63 15.46
C MET A 234 -5.71 -10.44 16.76
N ILE A 235 -4.51 -10.56 17.36
CA ILE A 235 -4.29 -11.26 18.62
C ILE A 235 -4.41 -10.26 19.76
N TRP A 236 -5.61 -10.18 20.34
CA TRP A 236 -5.89 -9.26 21.44
C TRP A 236 -5.34 -9.73 22.78
N SER A 237 -5.37 -11.03 23.05
CA SER A 237 -4.87 -11.64 24.29
C SER A 237 -4.37 -13.06 24.03
N ASP A 238 -3.40 -13.52 24.82
CA ASP A 238 -2.89 -14.90 24.79
C ASP A 238 -3.82 -15.90 25.48
N THR A 239 -4.72 -15.42 26.32
CA THR A 239 -5.55 -16.25 27.20
C THR A 239 -7.05 -16.05 27.02
N ASP A 240 -7.47 -14.88 26.58
CA ASP A 240 -8.88 -14.55 26.31
C ASP A 240 -9.12 -14.42 24.80
N THR A 241 -9.88 -15.36 24.26
CA THR A 241 -10.28 -15.37 22.83
C THR A 241 -11.63 -14.69 22.60
N THR A 242 -12.22 -14.07 23.63
CA THR A 242 -13.49 -13.35 23.50
C THR A 242 -13.32 -12.16 22.53
N GLY A 243 -14.19 -12.09 21.52
CA GLY A 243 -14.14 -11.00 20.53
C GLY A 243 -13.11 -11.18 19.42
N ILE A 244 -12.37 -12.30 19.36
CA ILE A 244 -11.54 -12.63 18.18
C ILE A 244 -12.49 -12.99 17.04
N THR A 245 -12.30 -12.33 15.89
CA THR A 245 -13.05 -12.63 14.67
C THR A 245 -12.60 -13.96 14.07
N ASN A 246 -13.43 -14.55 13.21
CA ASN A 246 -13.01 -15.71 12.43
C ASN A 246 -11.96 -15.28 11.40
N GLY A 247 -10.93 -16.10 11.23
CA GLY A 247 -9.98 -15.93 10.14
C GLY A 247 -10.57 -16.32 8.79
N PRO A 248 -9.84 -16.04 7.69
CA PRO A 248 -10.21 -16.52 6.36
C PRO A 248 -10.37 -18.05 6.36
N VAL A 249 -11.34 -18.56 5.58
CA VAL A 249 -11.75 -19.98 5.58
C VAL A 249 -10.59 -20.91 5.25
N ASP A 250 -9.74 -20.50 4.29
CA ASP A 250 -8.66 -21.31 3.78
C ASP A 250 -7.29 -21.03 4.45
N ALA A 251 -7.28 -20.19 5.51
CA ALA A 251 -6.06 -19.94 6.29
C ALA A 251 -5.60 -21.22 7.02
N ASP A 252 -4.29 -21.37 7.13
CA ASP A 252 -3.68 -22.48 7.88
C ASP A 252 -3.92 -22.29 9.37
N LYS A 253 -4.38 -23.34 10.06
CA LYS A 253 -4.84 -23.27 11.45
C LYS A 253 -3.72 -23.34 12.49
N ASP A 254 -2.52 -23.65 12.06
CA ASP A 254 -1.34 -23.89 12.92
C ASP A 254 -0.35 -22.72 12.91
N ILE A 255 -0.72 -21.57 12.37
CA ILE A 255 0.12 -20.37 12.41
C ILE A 255 0.09 -19.78 13.81
N VAL A 256 1.25 -19.79 14.44
CA VAL A 256 1.44 -19.25 15.79
C VAL A 256 2.31 -18.00 15.72
N SER A 257 1.82 -16.91 16.34
CA SER A 257 2.63 -15.72 16.54
C SER A 257 3.82 -16.03 17.46
N ALA A 258 4.97 -15.43 17.19
CA ALA A 258 6.15 -15.55 18.03
C ALA A 258 6.10 -14.63 19.26
N PHE A 259 5.19 -13.66 19.24
CA PHE A 259 5.05 -12.65 20.28
C PHE A 259 3.65 -12.70 20.90
N ALA A 260 3.55 -12.20 22.12
CA ALA A 260 2.32 -12.12 22.87
C ALA A 260 1.29 -11.18 22.24
N GLY A 261 0.04 -11.32 22.60
CA GLY A 261 -1.04 -10.44 22.18
C GLY A 261 -1.00 -9.06 22.82
N VAL A 262 -1.92 -8.19 22.40
CA VAL A 262 -2.01 -6.79 22.84
C VAL A 262 -2.01 -6.65 24.35
N GLU A 263 -2.88 -7.43 25.04
CA GLU A 263 -3.03 -7.33 26.50
C GLU A 263 -1.73 -7.56 27.26
N GLN A 264 -0.96 -8.56 26.87
CA GLN A 264 0.31 -8.90 27.51
C GLN A 264 1.39 -7.88 27.16
N GLN A 265 1.46 -7.46 25.90
CA GLN A 265 2.44 -6.47 25.45
C GLN A 265 2.21 -5.08 26.06
N LEU A 266 0.96 -4.68 26.34
CA LEU A 266 0.67 -3.44 27.06
C LEU A 266 1.28 -3.37 28.45
N LYS A 267 1.45 -4.54 29.11
CA LYS A 267 2.03 -4.66 30.46
C LYS A 267 3.57 -4.65 30.46
N ASP A 268 4.19 -4.96 29.32
CA ASP A 268 5.65 -4.94 29.16
C ASP A 268 6.14 -3.63 28.55
N PRO A 269 6.84 -2.75 29.31
CA PRO A 269 7.31 -1.46 28.80
C PRO A 269 8.34 -1.60 27.65
N TYR A 270 8.93 -2.78 27.48
CA TYR A 270 9.92 -3.06 26.45
C TYR A 270 9.37 -3.86 25.27
N SER A 271 8.05 -4.11 25.23
CA SER A 271 7.39 -4.81 24.12
C SER A 271 7.51 -4.07 22.80
N ILE A 272 7.24 -4.76 21.70
CA ILE A 272 7.14 -4.18 20.36
C ILE A 272 6.03 -3.12 20.35
N LEU A 273 4.84 -3.44 20.87
CA LEU A 273 3.69 -2.53 20.93
C LEU A 273 4.03 -1.22 21.65
N ASN A 274 4.64 -1.30 22.81
CA ASN A 274 5.00 -0.10 23.56
C ASN A 274 6.12 0.70 22.89
N TYR A 275 6.95 0.06 22.06
CA TYR A 275 7.89 0.76 21.19
C TYR A 275 7.16 1.54 20.08
N TYR A 276 6.25 0.89 19.34
CA TYR A 276 5.42 1.54 18.32
C TYR A 276 4.67 2.76 18.90
N LYS A 277 4.03 2.60 20.06
CA LYS A 277 3.32 3.71 20.73
C LYS A 277 4.24 4.90 21.01
N ARG A 278 5.49 4.64 21.44
CA ARG A 278 6.47 5.73 21.67
C ARG A 278 6.95 6.37 20.37
N ALA A 279 7.22 5.57 19.34
CA ALA A 279 7.69 6.06 18.05
C ALA A 279 6.62 6.92 17.36
N VAL A 280 5.36 6.47 17.34
CA VAL A 280 4.22 7.23 16.82
C VAL A 280 4.03 8.54 17.61
N ARG A 281 4.11 8.48 18.95
CA ARG A 281 4.01 9.70 19.76
C ARG A 281 5.13 10.68 19.46
N LEU A 282 6.38 10.20 19.38
CA LEU A 282 7.53 11.05 19.05
C LEU A 282 7.32 11.74 17.70
N ARG A 283 6.87 10.99 16.67
CA ARG A 283 6.57 11.54 15.35
C ARG A 283 5.49 12.63 15.44
N ASN A 284 4.39 12.39 16.16
CA ASN A 284 3.28 13.33 16.26
C ASN A 284 3.64 14.58 17.07
N GLU A 285 4.57 14.48 18.03
CA GLU A 285 5.10 15.62 18.80
C GLU A 285 6.13 16.43 18.00
N ASN A 286 6.63 15.91 16.85
CA ASN A 286 7.65 16.54 16.01
C ASN A 286 7.19 16.54 14.54
N PRO A 287 6.35 17.49 14.12
CA PRO A 287 5.79 17.53 12.78
C PRO A 287 6.84 17.68 11.66
N GLU A 288 8.03 18.10 12.00
CA GLU A 288 9.18 18.20 11.09
C GLU A 288 9.56 16.83 10.51
N ILE A 289 9.34 15.75 11.24
CA ILE A 289 9.59 14.39 10.74
C ILE A 289 8.68 14.08 9.54
N ALA A 290 7.43 14.53 9.60
CA ALA A 290 6.46 14.27 8.54
C ALA A 290 6.58 15.23 7.33
N ARG A 291 6.97 16.48 7.58
CA ARG A 291 6.83 17.58 6.62
C ARG A 291 8.11 18.40 6.40
N GLY A 292 9.18 18.13 7.15
CA GLY A 292 10.44 18.83 7.02
C GLY A 292 11.26 18.37 5.82
N GLU A 293 12.22 19.17 5.42
CA GLU A 293 13.22 18.78 4.44
C GLU A 293 14.25 17.85 5.07
N ILE A 294 14.75 16.90 4.29
CA ILE A 294 15.81 15.99 4.70
C ILE A 294 17.16 16.52 4.24
N GLU A 295 18.04 16.82 5.21
CA GLU A 295 19.42 17.17 4.95
C GLU A 295 20.36 16.06 5.45
N ILE A 296 21.23 15.57 4.57
CA ILE A 296 22.23 14.53 4.90
C ILE A 296 23.43 15.19 5.54
N VAL A 297 23.71 14.87 6.80
CA VAL A 297 24.92 15.33 7.50
C VAL A 297 26.04 14.33 7.27
N THR A 298 26.82 14.57 6.24
CA THR A 298 27.88 13.64 5.76
C THR A 298 28.92 13.32 6.84
N GLU A 299 29.22 14.27 7.75
CA GLU A 299 30.18 14.10 8.84
C GLU A 299 29.70 13.08 9.90
N LEU A 300 28.39 12.83 9.97
CA LEU A 300 27.79 11.85 10.88
C LEU A 300 27.56 10.51 10.20
N THR A 301 27.76 10.42 8.90
CA THR A 301 27.48 9.23 8.08
C THR A 301 28.74 8.40 7.90
N GLU A 302 28.95 7.39 8.75
CA GLU A 302 30.10 6.49 8.70
C GLU A 302 29.70 5.04 9.02
N GLY A 303 30.05 4.10 8.14
CA GLY A 303 29.80 2.67 8.35
C GLY A 303 28.30 2.34 8.44
N ASN A 304 27.84 1.96 9.64
CA ASN A 304 26.42 1.65 9.93
C ASN A 304 25.73 2.75 10.73
N GLN A 305 26.20 3.98 10.62
CA GLN A 305 25.62 5.16 11.25
C GLN A 305 25.29 6.21 10.19
N ALA A 306 24.17 6.85 10.32
CA ALA A 306 23.76 7.99 9.53
C ALA A 306 22.75 8.84 10.31
#